data_bf7b200236d3cf37c2906321ee08db33
#
_entry.id   bf7b200236d3cf37c2906321ee08db33
#
_cell.length_a   1.000
_cell.length_b   1.000
_cell.length_c   1.000
_cell.angle_alpha   90.00
_cell.angle_beta   90.00
_cell.angle_gamma   90.00
#
_symmetry.space_group_name_H-M   'P 1'
#
loop_
_entity.id
_entity.type
_entity.pdbx_description
1 polymer ?
#
loop_
_entity_poly.entity_id
_entity_poly.type
_entity_poly.pdbx_seq_one_letter_code
_entity_poly.pdbx_strand_id
1 'polypeptide(L)'
;MTTDIAPVTAASGTTARKGRLSRRADITVRVLQILLALFFAIPSASPKLVGHWSAAEALDRIGWGDWLMYTVGALELAGAVALVIPLLAGVSATALIGLMIGAFVTQLTVFDGQNALTPVLFAAPLAVIAWTRRDRTSELLARVRRRV
;
A
#
# COMPACT_ATOMS: atom_id res chain seq x y z
N MET A 1 10.88 23.01 -62.22
CA MET A 1 11.55 21.88 -61.59
C MET A 1 11.77 22.26 -60.14
N THR A 2 10.76 22.04 -59.30
CA THR A 2 10.70 22.52 -57.89
C THR A 2 10.97 21.32 -57.00
N THR A 3 12.09 21.34 -56.34
CA THR A 3 12.52 20.25 -55.40
C THR A 3 11.87 20.53 -54.05
N ASP A 4 10.92 19.71 -53.72
CA ASP A 4 10.21 19.71 -52.44
C ASP A 4 11.08 18.97 -51.39
N ILE A 5 11.67 19.72 -50.46
CA ILE A 5 12.46 19.15 -49.36
C ILE A 5 11.52 19.06 -48.16
N ALA A 6 11.03 17.86 -47.91
CA ALA A 6 10.25 17.55 -46.71
C ALA A 6 11.14 17.66 -45.45
N PRO A 7 10.65 18.27 -44.35
CA PRO A 7 11.40 18.35 -43.11
C PRO A 7 11.44 17.00 -42.42
N VAL A 8 12.64 16.47 -42.19
CA VAL A 8 12.90 15.28 -41.43
C VAL A 8 12.57 15.52 -39.95
N THR A 9 11.59 14.83 -39.50
CA THR A 9 10.94 14.91 -38.22
C THR A 9 11.88 14.50 -37.06
N ALA A 10 12.18 15.42 -36.17
CA ALA A 10 12.85 15.19 -34.90
C ALA A 10 11.86 14.62 -33.85
N ALA A 11 11.35 13.40 -34.06
CA ALA A 11 10.36 12.78 -33.17
C ALA A 11 10.91 11.65 -32.28
N SER A 12 12.22 11.32 -32.36
CA SER A 12 12.79 10.14 -31.67
C SER A 12 13.19 10.33 -30.20
N GLY A 13 13.33 11.55 -29.71
CA GLY A 13 13.90 11.81 -28.39
C GLY A 13 12.92 11.75 -27.23
N THR A 14 11.64 12.06 -27.47
CA THR A 14 10.65 12.28 -26.40
C THR A 14 10.04 10.99 -25.89
N THR A 15 9.85 10.00 -26.74
CA THR A 15 9.25 8.71 -26.36
C THR A 15 10.19 7.84 -25.53
N ALA A 16 11.49 7.82 -25.85
CA ALA A 16 12.49 7.06 -25.10
C ALA A 16 12.71 7.59 -23.67
N ARG A 17 12.63 8.92 -23.49
CA ARG A 17 12.77 9.57 -22.17
C ARG A 17 11.56 9.29 -21.28
N LYS A 18 10.35 9.34 -21.83
CA LYS A 18 9.11 9.05 -21.10
C LYS A 18 9.05 7.59 -20.63
N GLY A 19 9.48 6.65 -21.48
CA GLY A 19 9.56 5.21 -21.11
C GLY A 19 10.57 4.94 -20.00
N ARG A 20 11.71 5.62 -19.98
CA ARG A 20 12.75 5.44 -18.95
C ARG A 20 12.33 6.01 -17.58
N LEU A 21 11.64 7.14 -17.55
CA LEU A 21 11.08 7.72 -16.33
C LEU A 21 9.97 6.84 -15.75
N SER A 22 9.09 6.32 -16.59
CA SER A 22 8.04 5.37 -16.20
C SER A 22 8.61 4.09 -15.56
N ARG A 23 9.65 3.49 -16.16
CA ARG A 23 10.29 2.28 -15.63
C ARG A 23 10.95 2.52 -14.27
N ARG A 24 11.61 3.66 -14.07
CA ARG A 24 12.21 4.00 -12.76
C ARG A 24 11.13 4.19 -11.69
N ALA A 25 10.05 4.87 -12.02
CA ALA A 25 8.91 5.05 -11.12
C ALA A 25 8.28 3.69 -10.73
N ASP A 26 8.11 2.78 -11.69
CA ASP A 26 7.60 1.43 -11.41
C ASP A 26 8.51 0.63 -10.46
N ILE A 27 9.83 0.73 -10.65
CA ILE A 27 10.81 0.07 -9.77
C ILE A 27 10.73 0.66 -8.36
N THR A 28 10.68 1.98 -8.23
CA THR A 28 10.57 2.65 -6.93
C THR A 28 9.31 2.24 -6.18
N VAL A 29 8.16 2.24 -6.87
CA VAL A 29 6.89 1.78 -6.28
C VAL A 29 6.96 0.31 -5.87
N ARG A 30 7.63 -0.54 -6.66
CA ARG A 30 7.81 -1.96 -6.35
C ARG A 30 8.68 -2.17 -5.12
N VAL A 31 9.79 -1.45 -5.01
CA VAL A 31 10.66 -1.49 -3.82
C VAL A 31 9.87 -1.03 -2.59
N LEU A 32 9.13 0.06 -2.70
CA LEU A 32 8.27 0.58 -1.63
C LEU A 32 7.23 -0.45 -1.18
N GLN A 33 6.58 -1.15 -2.12
CA GLN A 33 5.63 -2.24 -1.83
C GLN A 33 6.29 -3.37 -1.02
N ILE A 34 7.50 -3.79 -1.41
CA ILE A 34 8.23 -4.87 -0.72
C ILE A 34 8.63 -4.42 0.69
N LEU A 35 9.16 -3.21 0.84
CA LEU A 35 9.56 -2.69 2.14
C LEU A 35 8.37 -2.58 3.10
N LEU A 36 7.24 -2.05 2.64
CA LEU A 36 6.02 -1.97 3.44
C LEU A 36 5.44 -3.35 3.75
N ALA A 37 5.45 -4.28 2.79
CA ALA A 37 5.01 -5.65 3.02
C ALA A 37 5.84 -6.34 4.11
N LEU A 38 7.16 -6.21 4.07
CA LEU A 38 8.05 -6.73 5.11
C LEU A 38 7.79 -6.07 6.46
N PHE A 39 7.56 -4.76 6.49
CA PHE A 39 7.23 -4.05 7.72
C PHE A 39 5.90 -4.54 8.30
N PHE A 40 4.84 -4.62 7.51
CA PHE A 40 3.55 -5.08 8.00
C PHE A 40 3.56 -6.56 8.40
N ALA A 41 4.30 -7.42 7.70
CA ALA A 41 4.39 -8.84 8.02
C ALA A 41 5.22 -9.12 9.29
N ILE A 42 6.41 -8.51 9.40
CA ILE A 42 7.38 -8.87 10.44
C ILE A 42 7.15 -8.06 11.72
N PRO A 43 7.47 -6.76 11.82
CA PRO A 43 7.34 -6.06 13.10
C PRO A 43 5.90 -5.70 13.48
N SER A 44 4.95 -5.68 12.54
CA SER A 44 3.57 -5.29 12.83
C SER A 44 2.65 -6.47 13.10
N ALA A 45 2.51 -7.40 12.16
CA ALA A 45 1.58 -8.54 12.27
C ALA A 45 2.13 -9.66 13.17
N SER A 46 3.42 -9.98 13.06
CA SER A 46 4.01 -11.14 13.77
C SER A 46 3.82 -11.09 15.29
N PRO A 47 4.10 -9.98 16.01
CA PRO A 47 3.88 -9.93 17.46
C PRO A 47 2.41 -10.16 17.85
N LYS A 48 1.47 -9.69 17.03
CA LYS A 48 0.04 -9.88 17.27
C LYS A 48 -0.39 -11.33 17.07
N LEU A 49 0.16 -12.00 16.05
CA LEU A 49 -0.20 -13.38 15.72
C LEU A 49 0.40 -14.42 16.66
N VAL A 50 1.58 -14.13 17.24
CA VAL A 50 2.21 -15.01 18.22
C VAL A 50 1.79 -14.70 19.67
N GLY A 51 0.91 -13.72 19.89
CA GLY A 51 0.45 -13.33 21.22
C GLY A 51 1.55 -12.72 22.09
N HIS A 52 2.46 -11.94 21.46
CA HIS A 52 3.56 -11.31 22.21
C HIS A 52 3.01 -10.32 23.24
N TRP A 53 3.55 -10.36 24.47
CA TRP A 53 3.07 -9.58 25.62
C TRP A 53 2.89 -8.09 25.33
N SER A 54 3.81 -7.47 24.56
CA SER A 54 3.72 -6.04 24.22
C SER A 54 2.54 -5.68 23.30
N ALA A 55 2.14 -6.61 22.41
CA ALA A 55 0.97 -6.44 21.58
C ALA A 55 -0.32 -6.68 22.38
N ALA A 56 -0.33 -7.68 23.27
CA ALA A 56 -1.44 -7.97 24.16
C ALA A 56 -1.72 -6.77 25.09
N GLU A 57 -0.70 -6.25 25.78
CA GLU A 57 -0.85 -5.09 26.67
C GLU A 57 -1.42 -3.85 25.94
N ALA A 58 -0.96 -3.59 24.71
CA ALA A 58 -1.46 -2.46 23.92
C ALA A 58 -2.94 -2.63 23.55
N LEU A 59 -3.37 -3.85 23.24
CA LEU A 59 -4.76 -4.12 22.83
C LEU A 59 -5.71 -4.36 24.01
N ASP A 60 -5.21 -4.81 25.17
CA ASP A 60 -5.98 -4.88 26.41
C ASP A 60 -6.50 -3.51 26.85
N ARG A 61 -5.72 -2.47 26.63
CA ARG A 61 -6.16 -1.08 26.89
C ARG A 61 -7.36 -0.66 26.06
N ILE A 62 -7.57 -1.25 24.88
CA ILE A 62 -8.73 -1.01 24.03
C ILE A 62 -9.98 -1.71 24.61
N GLY A 63 -9.79 -2.77 25.39
CA GLY A 63 -10.85 -3.48 26.10
C GLY A 63 -11.73 -4.40 25.24
N TRP A 64 -11.28 -4.72 24.01
CA TRP A 64 -12.05 -5.58 23.09
C TRP A 64 -11.61 -7.05 23.12
N GLY A 65 -10.62 -7.38 23.96
CA GLY A 65 -10.11 -8.75 24.12
C GLY A 65 -9.13 -9.22 23.05
N ASP A 66 -8.57 -10.42 23.26
CA ASP A 66 -7.50 -11.00 22.42
C ASP A 66 -7.90 -11.21 20.96
N TRP A 67 -9.18 -11.41 20.67
CA TRP A 67 -9.65 -11.64 19.30
C TRP A 67 -9.32 -10.47 18.37
N LEU A 68 -9.36 -9.23 18.89
CA LEU A 68 -9.01 -8.05 18.11
C LEU A 68 -7.53 -8.08 17.69
N MET A 69 -6.66 -8.49 18.59
CA MET A 69 -5.23 -8.63 18.34
C MET A 69 -4.96 -9.57 17.16
N TYR A 70 -5.52 -10.78 17.22
CA TYR A 70 -5.36 -11.77 16.16
C TYR A 70 -6.01 -11.32 14.84
N THR A 71 -7.16 -10.68 14.91
CA THR A 71 -7.85 -10.16 13.71
C THR A 71 -7.04 -9.08 13.02
N VAL A 72 -6.54 -8.08 13.76
CA VAL A 72 -5.70 -7.02 13.20
C VAL A 72 -4.41 -7.60 12.64
N GLY A 73 -3.74 -8.49 13.37
CA GLY A 73 -2.53 -9.17 12.88
C GLY A 73 -2.76 -9.96 11.60
N ALA A 74 -3.88 -10.69 11.50
CA ALA A 74 -4.25 -11.44 10.31
C ALA A 74 -4.54 -10.52 9.11
N LEU A 75 -5.24 -9.39 9.32
CA LEU A 75 -5.52 -8.40 8.29
C LEU A 75 -4.24 -7.70 7.81
N GLU A 76 -3.32 -7.37 8.71
CA GLU A 76 -2.02 -6.80 8.37
C GLU A 76 -1.19 -7.78 7.53
N LEU A 77 -1.13 -9.05 7.93
CA LEU A 77 -0.41 -10.09 7.20
C LEU A 77 -1.02 -10.32 5.82
N ALA A 78 -2.35 -10.47 5.74
CA ALA A 78 -3.04 -10.61 4.46
C ALA A 78 -2.82 -9.40 3.55
N GLY A 79 -2.87 -8.19 4.11
CA GLY A 79 -2.53 -6.96 3.42
C GLY A 79 -1.08 -6.93 2.93
N ALA A 80 -0.13 -7.35 3.75
CA ALA A 80 1.28 -7.43 3.39
C ALA A 80 1.52 -8.39 2.21
N VAL A 81 0.93 -9.57 2.25
CA VAL A 81 1.02 -10.57 1.15
C VAL A 81 0.37 -10.02 -0.12
N ALA A 82 -0.84 -9.46 -0.02
CA ALA A 82 -1.56 -8.90 -1.16
C ALA A 82 -0.84 -7.67 -1.77
N LEU A 83 -0.10 -6.90 -0.96
CA LEU A 83 0.66 -5.74 -1.41
C LEU A 83 1.78 -6.12 -2.40
N VAL A 84 2.37 -7.31 -2.25
CA VAL A 84 3.43 -7.81 -3.16
C VAL A 84 2.84 -8.29 -4.49
N ILE A 85 1.57 -8.70 -4.51
CA ILE A 85 0.89 -9.18 -5.71
C ILE A 85 0.47 -7.97 -6.56
N PRO A 86 1.00 -7.80 -7.80
CA PRO A 86 0.78 -6.57 -8.58
C PRO A 86 -0.68 -6.24 -8.86
N LEU A 87 -1.53 -7.26 -8.96
CA LEU A 87 -2.95 -7.11 -9.24
C LEU A 87 -3.74 -6.67 -8.00
N LEU A 88 -3.30 -7.10 -6.81
CA LEU A 88 -3.96 -6.83 -5.54
C LEU A 88 -3.38 -5.61 -4.81
N ALA A 89 -2.22 -5.13 -5.24
CA ALA A 89 -1.46 -4.09 -4.54
C ALA A 89 -2.26 -2.80 -4.28
N GLY A 90 -3.09 -2.37 -5.22
CA GLY A 90 -3.93 -1.18 -5.05
C GLY A 90 -5.05 -1.39 -4.03
N VAL A 91 -5.73 -2.54 -4.08
CA VAL A 91 -6.78 -2.91 -3.11
C VAL A 91 -6.19 -3.09 -1.72
N SER A 92 -5.06 -3.80 -1.63
CA SER A 92 -4.34 -4.00 -0.37
C SER A 92 -3.89 -2.69 0.25
N ALA A 93 -3.28 -1.80 -0.53
CA ALA A 93 -2.86 -0.49 -0.04
C ALA A 93 -4.05 0.31 0.52
N THR A 94 -5.20 0.28 -0.14
CA THR A 94 -6.42 0.94 0.34
C THR A 94 -6.93 0.31 1.64
N ALA A 95 -6.92 -1.01 1.75
CA ALA A 95 -7.33 -1.71 2.97
C ALA A 95 -6.39 -1.41 4.15
N LEU A 96 -5.07 -1.41 3.91
CA LEU A 96 -4.07 -1.05 4.93
C LEU A 96 -4.18 0.43 5.35
N ILE A 97 -4.56 1.34 4.46
CA ILE A 97 -4.88 2.74 4.83
C ILE A 97 -6.06 2.75 5.80
N GLY A 98 -7.11 1.96 5.55
CA GLY A 98 -8.23 1.81 6.49
C GLY A 98 -7.78 1.36 7.88
N LEU A 99 -6.87 0.37 7.94
CA LEU A 99 -6.25 -0.05 9.21
C LEU A 99 -5.43 1.07 9.86
N MET A 100 -4.69 1.86 9.10
CA MET A 100 -3.93 3.00 9.63
C MET A 100 -4.84 4.10 10.16
N ILE A 101 -6.00 4.32 9.54
CA ILE A 101 -7.01 5.26 10.06
C ILE A 101 -7.56 4.72 11.40
N GLY A 102 -7.90 3.44 11.49
CA GLY A 102 -8.30 2.81 12.74
C GLY A 102 -7.24 2.93 13.83
N ALA A 103 -5.98 2.64 13.51
CA ALA A 103 -4.85 2.78 14.42
C ALA A 103 -4.68 4.25 14.87
N PHE A 104 -4.81 5.21 13.96
CA PHE A 104 -4.73 6.64 14.29
C PHE A 104 -5.82 7.07 15.27
N VAL A 105 -7.08 6.66 15.03
CA VAL A 105 -8.19 6.95 15.95
C VAL A 105 -7.93 6.34 17.32
N THR A 106 -7.47 5.08 17.37
CA THR A 106 -7.12 4.40 18.62
C THR A 106 -6.00 5.13 19.37
N GLN A 107 -4.96 5.61 18.67
CA GLN A 107 -3.90 6.39 19.29
C GLN A 107 -4.43 7.69 19.94
N LEU A 108 -5.40 8.34 19.32
CA LEU A 108 -5.98 9.58 19.87
C LEU A 108 -6.91 9.31 21.04
N THR A 109 -7.70 8.22 20.99
CA THR A 109 -8.78 7.97 21.97
C THR A 109 -8.36 7.14 23.17
N VAL A 110 -7.37 6.25 23.01
CA VAL A 110 -6.95 5.28 24.04
C VAL A 110 -5.55 5.58 24.56
N PHE A 111 -4.68 6.13 23.72
CA PHE A 111 -3.26 6.35 24.04
C PHE A 111 -2.86 7.82 24.12
N ASP A 112 -3.80 8.73 24.33
CA ASP A 112 -3.56 10.17 24.48
C ASP A 112 -2.70 10.79 23.37
N GLY A 113 -2.75 10.21 22.16
CA GLY A 113 -2.03 10.68 20.99
C GLY A 113 -0.53 10.36 20.95
N GLN A 114 0.00 9.56 21.88
CA GLN A 114 1.47 9.33 22.03
C GLN A 114 2.18 8.94 20.74
N ASN A 115 1.59 8.08 19.91
CA ASN A 115 2.19 7.60 18.65
C ASN A 115 1.29 7.88 17.42
N ALA A 116 0.45 8.90 17.47
CA ALA A 116 -0.51 9.20 16.41
C ALA A 116 0.14 9.49 15.04
N LEU A 117 1.38 9.97 15.01
CA LEU A 117 2.13 10.19 13.77
C LEU A 117 2.52 8.90 13.05
N THR A 118 2.70 7.79 13.77
CA THR A 118 3.15 6.52 13.18
C THR A 118 2.17 5.99 12.11
N PRO A 119 0.86 5.86 12.36
CA PRO A 119 -0.07 5.46 11.32
C PRO A 119 -0.10 6.40 10.11
N VAL A 120 0.06 7.71 10.34
CA VAL A 120 0.07 8.71 9.26
C VAL A 120 1.29 8.54 8.38
N LEU A 121 2.47 8.30 8.97
CA LEU A 121 3.72 8.05 8.22
C LEU A 121 3.61 6.82 7.32
N PHE A 122 2.92 5.76 7.76
CA PHE A 122 2.69 4.57 6.94
C PHE A 122 1.54 4.72 5.94
N ALA A 123 0.53 5.52 6.26
CA ALA A 123 -0.57 5.80 5.34
C ALA A 123 -0.10 6.58 4.09
N ALA A 124 0.87 7.48 4.23
CA ALA A 124 1.37 8.29 3.10
C ALA A 124 1.96 7.44 1.96
N PRO A 125 2.94 6.53 2.17
CA PRO A 125 3.46 5.68 1.11
C PRO A 125 2.43 4.67 0.59
N LEU A 126 1.50 4.19 1.43
CA LEU A 126 0.38 3.36 0.99
C LEU A 126 -0.54 4.13 0.03
N ALA A 127 -0.81 5.42 0.29
CA ALA A 127 -1.59 6.28 -0.60
C ALA A 127 -0.93 6.44 -1.97
N VAL A 128 0.40 6.58 -2.02
CA VAL A 128 1.17 6.62 -3.28
C VAL A 128 0.99 5.32 -4.05
N ILE A 129 1.06 4.16 -3.39
CA ILE A 129 0.84 2.86 -4.03
C ILE A 129 -0.59 2.72 -4.53
N ALA A 130 -1.59 3.05 -3.71
CA ALA A 130 -3.01 2.99 -4.09
C ALA A 130 -3.27 3.84 -5.33
N TRP A 131 -2.73 5.06 -5.36
CA TRP A 131 -2.87 5.98 -6.48
C TRP A 131 -2.19 5.48 -7.77
N THR A 132 -0.95 5.01 -7.66
CA THR A 132 -0.18 4.55 -8.83
C THR A 132 -0.70 3.22 -9.39
N ARG A 133 -1.39 2.41 -8.59
CA ARG A 133 -1.95 1.11 -8.98
C ARG A 133 -3.47 1.14 -9.24
N ARG A 134 -4.11 2.32 -9.21
CA ARG A 134 -5.57 2.48 -9.38
C ARG A 134 -6.12 1.85 -10.66
N ASP A 135 -5.37 1.94 -11.77
CA ASP A 135 -5.83 1.40 -13.06
C ASP A 135 -5.90 -0.13 -13.03
N ARG A 136 -4.96 -0.79 -12.37
CA ARG A 136 -4.98 -2.26 -12.16
C ARG A 136 -6.10 -2.68 -11.21
N THR A 137 -6.40 -1.86 -10.22
CA THR A 137 -7.52 -2.07 -9.30
C THR A 137 -8.86 -2.01 -10.04
N SER A 138 -9.04 -1.05 -10.93
CA SER A 138 -10.25 -0.93 -11.75
C SER A 138 -10.43 -2.10 -12.72
N GLU A 139 -9.35 -2.61 -13.32
CA GLU A 139 -9.37 -3.82 -14.14
C GLU A 139 -9.80 -5.05 -13.35
N LEU A 140 -9.31 -5.20 -12.12
CA LEU A 140 -9.68 -6.31 -11.24
C LEU A 140 -11.17 -6.26 -10.88
N LEU A 141 -11.66 -5.10 -10.47
CA LEU A 141 -13.08 -4.88 -10.17
C LEU A 141 -13.98 -5.17 -11.38
N ALA A 142 -13.56 -4.74 -12.58
CA ALA A 142 -14.29 -5.01 -13.81
C ALA A 142 -14.34 -6.52 -14.14
N ARG A 143 -13.27 -7.27 -13.85
CA ARG A 143 -13.24 -8.74 -14.05
C ARG A 143 -14.15 -9.47 -13.06
N VAL A 144 -14.16 -9.06 -11.80
CA VAL A 144 -15.05 -9.64 -10.78
C VAL A 144 -16.51 -9.37 -11.14
N ARG A 145 -16.84 -8.13 -11.54
CA ARG A 145 -18.20 -7.72 -11.90
C ARG A 145 -18.76 -8.45 -13.14
N ARG A 146 -17.89 -8.93 -14.03
CA ARG A 146 -18.31 -9.71 -15.22
C ARG A 146 -18.59 -11.19 -14.92
N ARG A 147 -18.20 -11.67 -13.73
CA ARG A 147 -18.37 -13.08 -13.33
C ARG A 147 -19.55 -13.30 -12.36
N VAL A 148 -20.13 -12.22 -11.89
CA VAL A 148 -21.36 -12.19 -11.08
C VAL A 148 -22.54 -11.78 -11.97
#